data_bbce81c898f1cd4866ee4eaa2285f6cb
#
_entry.id   bbce81c898f1cd4866ee4eaa2285f6cb
#
_cell.length_a   1.000
_cell.length_b   1.000
_cell.length_c   1.000
_cell.angle_alpha   90.00
_cell.angle_beta   90.00
_cell.angle_gamma   90.00
#
_symmetry.space_group_name_H-M   'P 1'
#
loop_
_entity.id
_entity.type
_entity.pdbx_description
1 polymer ?
#
loop_
_entity_poly.entity_id
_entity_poly.type
_entity_poly.pdbx_seq_one_letter_code
_entity_poly.pdbx_strand_id
1 'polypeptide(L)'
;MDLYSGYINQLIEELAALPGIGSKSAQRLAFHIINMPKGRVEKLARSMTDAKEHVRYCEECFTLTDAEKCPICSNEKRDHTTIMVVENTRDLAAYEKTGKYEGVYHVLHGAISPMLGIGPNDIRLKELMQRLQGEVDEVIIATNSSLEGETTAMYISKLIKPTGIRVTRIASGVPVGGDLEYIDEVTLLRALEGRVDL
;
A
#
# COMPACT_ATOMS: atom_id res chain seq x y z
N MET A 1 -20.12 33.97 -11.33
CA MET A 1 -21.16 34.38 -10.34
C MET A 1 -21.12 33.36 -9.23
N ASP A 2 -20.62 33.76 -8.07
CA ASP A 2 -20.59 32.85 -6.90
C ASP A 2 -22.04 32.68 -6.40
N LEU A 3 -22.56 31.47 -6.56
CA LEU A 3 -23.94 31.14 -6.15
C LEU A 3 -24.06 31.02 -4.62
N TYR A 4 -22.97 30.86 -3.89
CA TYR A 4 -22.95 30.61 -2.46
C TYR A 4 -22.09 31.64 -1.72
N SER A 5 -22.22 31.72 -0.39
CA SER A 5 -21.37 32.56 0.45
C SER A 5 -19.92 32.11 0.43
N GLY A 6 -18.99 33.03 0.70
CA GLY A 6 -17.56 32.74 0.64
C GLY A 6 -17.12 31.50 1.44
N TYR A 7 -17.67 31.30 2.65
CA TYR A 7 -17.34 30.12 3.48
C TYR A 7 -17.84 28.80 2.90
N ILE A 8 -18.96 28.81 2.19
CA ILE A 8 -19.48 27.59 1.52
C ILE A 8 -18.60 27.26 0.32
N ASN A 9 -18.26 28.26 -0.50
CA ASN A 9 -17.38 28.07 -1.66
C ASN A 9 -16.00 27.55 -1.23
N GLN A 10 -15.38 28.14 -0.21
CA GLN A 10 -14.11 27.68 0.33
C GLN A 10 -14.16 26.22 0.77
N LEU A 11 -15.21 25.80 1.50
CA LEU A 11 -15.35 24.40 1.91
C LEU A 11 -15.52 23.47 0.71
N ILE A 12 -16.26 23.88 -0.33
CA ILE A 12 -16.42 23.11 -1.56
C ILE A 12 -15.07 22.96 -2.28
N GLU A 13 -14.29 24.02 -2.39
CA GLU A 13 -12.98 24.01 -3.03
C GLU A 13 -12.00 23.08 -2.34
N GLU A 14 -11.90 23.15 -1.01
CA GLU A 14 -11.02 22.26 -0.22
C GLU A 14 -11.44 20.78 -0.35
N LEU A 15 -12.75 20.50 -0.34
CA LEU A 15 -13.23 19.14 -0.55
C LEU A 15 -12.99 18.65 -1.99
N ALA A 16 -13.12 19.53 -2.98
CA ALA A 16 -12.89 19.19 -4.39
C ALA A 16 -11.40 18.96 -4.71
N ALA A 17 -10.50 19.54 -3.91
CA ALA A 17 -9.06 19.30 -4.03
C ALA A 17 -8.64 17.88 -3.60
N LEU A 18 -9.51 17.14 -2.89
CA LEU A 18 -9.24 15.77 -2.48
C LEU A 18 -9.33 14.79 -3.67
N PRO A 19 -8.37 13.85 -3.81
CA PRO A 19 -8.38 12.89 -4.90
C PRO A 19 -9.68 12.07 -4.95
N GLY A 20 -10.27 11.96 -6.15
CA GLY A 20 -11.52 11.21 -6.36
C GLY A 20 -12.80 11.97 -5.98
N ILE A 21 -12.71 13.20 -5.47
CA ILE A 21 -13.87 14.03 -5.16
C ILE A 21 -14.05 15.07 -6.26
N GLY A 22 -15.05 14.85 -7.13
CA GLY A 22 -15.43 15.84 -8.14
C GLY A 22 -16.32 16.94 -7.54
N SER A 23 -16.46 18.07 -8.27
CA SER A 23 -17.18 19.27 -7.83
C SER A 23 -18.61 19.00 -7.30
N LYS A 24 -19.38 18.09 -7.94
CA LYS A 24 -20.73 17.72 -7.47
C LYS A 24 -20.70 16.98 -6.13
N SER A 25 -19.74 16.10 -5.93
CA SER A 25 -19.57 15.37 -4.67
C SER A 25 -19.09 16.30 -3.56
N ALA A 26 -18.14 17.20 -3.86
CA ALA A 26 -17.66 18.23 -2.94
C ALA A 26 -18.80 19.13 -2.45
N GLN A 27 -19.65 19.60 -3.36
CA GLN A 27 -20.82 20.39 -3.03
C GLN A 27 -21.78 19.63 -2.10
N ARG A 28 -22.10 18.38 -2.39
CA ARG A 28 -22.97 17.54 -1.54
C ARG A 28 -22.37 17.33 -0.15
N LEU A 29 -21.06 17.08 -0.07
CA LEU A 29 -20.35 16.93 1.21
C LEU A 29 -20.36 18.23 2.01
N ALA A 30 -20.09 19.38 1.38
CA ALA A 30 -20.11 20.68 2.04
C ALA A 30 -21.49 20.98 2.66
N PHE A 31 -22.56 20.79 1.92
CA PHE A 31 -23.91 20.98 2.46
C PHE A 31 -24.24 19.98 3.56
N HIS A 32 -23.80 18.74 3.46
CA HIS A 32 -23.98 17.78 4.54
C HIS A 32 -23.24 18.22 5.82
N ILE A 33 -21.99 18.65 5.71
CA ILE A 33 -21.17 19.11 6.84
C ILE A 33 -21.82 20.33 7.50
N ILE A 34 -22.31 21.31 6.72
CA ILE A 34 -22.97 22.51 7.24
C ILE A 34 -24.24 22.16 8.05
N ASN A 35 -24.96 21.13 7.63
CA ASN A 35 -26.17 20.68 8.32
C ASN A 35 -25.91 19.72 9.49
N MET A 36 -24.64 19.30 9.72
CA MET A 36 -24.28 18.48 10.88
C MET A 36 -24.29 19.29 12.17
N PRO A 37 -24.54 18.67 13.34
CA PRO A 37 -24.34 19.30 14.64
C PRO A 37 -22.87 19.78 14.78
N LYS A 38 -22.67 20.99 15.33
CA LYS A 38 -21.34 21.62 15.48
C LYS A 38 -20.28 20.68 16.09
N GLY A 39 -20.63 19.97 17.16
CA GLY A 39 -19.71 19.03 17.82
C GLY A 39 -19.27 17.86 16.93
N ARG A 40 -20.08 17.45 15.95
CA ARG A 40 -19.69 16.42 14.95
C ARG A 40 -18.69 16.99 13.95
N VAL A 41 -18.88 18.24 13.53
CA VAL A 41 -17.93 18.91 12.62
C VAL A 41 -16.58 19.12 13.31
N GLU A 42 -16.59 19.61 14.56
CA GLU A 42 -15.38 19.78 15.36
C GLU A 42 -14.63 18.45 15.55
N LYS A 43 -15.34 17.37 15.83
CA LYS A 43 -14.73 16.03 15.95
C LYS A 43 -14.08 15.57 14.64
N LEU A 44 -14.74 15.79 13.50
CA LEU A 44 -14.20 15.44 12.17
C LEU A 44 -12.93 16.25 11.89
N ALA A 45 -12.99 17.56 12.07
CA ALA A 45 -11.84 18.44 11.86
C ALA A 45 -10.66 18.04 12.74
N ARG A 46 -10.89 17.78 14.03
CA ARG A 46 -9.88 17.31 14.96
C ARG A 46 -9.28 15.96 14.53
N SER A 47 -10.10 15.00 14.13
CA SER A 47 -9.60 13.71 13.66
C SER A 47 -8.67 13.82 12.45
N MET A 48 -8.89 14.78 11.56
CA MET A 48 -8.00 15.03 10.41
C MET A 48 -6.66 15.63 10.86
N THR A 49 -6.69 16.63 11.76
CA THR A 49 -5.47 17.26 12.28
C THR A 49 -4.67 16.28 13.14
N ASP A 50 -5.31 15.56 14.05
CA ASP A 50 -4.65 14.56 14.91
C ASP A 50 -3.99 13.47 14.09
N ALA A 51 -4.67 12.96 13.05
CA ALA A 51 -4.09 11.96 12.15
C ALA A 51 -2.85 12.51 11.43
N LYS A 52 -2.89 13.77 10.96
CA LYS A 52 -1.75 14.40 10.29
C LYS A 52 -0.57 14.63 11.23
N GLU A 53 -0.81 14.95 12.49
CA GLU A 53 0.21 15.27 13.49
C GLU A 53 0.85 14.02 14.08
N HIS A 54 0.09 12.94 14.31
CA HIS A 54 0.54 11.79 15.08
C HIS A 54 0.92 10.58 14.22
N VAL A 55 0.32 10.43 13.02
CA VAL A 55 0.66 9.29 12.14
C VAL A 55 2.02 9.54 11.48
N ARG A 56 2.90 8.55 11.64
CA ARG A 56 4.26 8.51 11.09
C ARG A 56 4.52 7.16 10.40
N TYR A 57 5.68 7.01 9.83
CA TYR A 57 6.15 5.73 9.34
C TYR A 57 6.78 4.91 10.47
N CYS A 58 6.47 3.61 10.52
CA CYS A 58 7.18 2.66 11.35
C CYS A 58 8.67 2.67 10.99
N GLU A 59 9.55 2.77 11.98
CA GLU A 59 10.99 2.85 11.76
C GLU A 59 11.58 1.60 11.09
N GLU A 60 10.87 0.46 11.18
CA GLU A 60 11.35 -0.81 10.67
C GLU A 60 10.74 -1.18 9.30
N CYS A 61 9.42 -1.16 9.17
CA CYS A 61 8.73 -1.61 7.96
C CYS A 61 8.14 -0.50 7.09
N PHE A 62 8.19 0.76 7.57
CA PHE A 62 7.67 1.95 6.88
C PHE A 62 6.14 1.96 6.66
N THR A 63 5.38 1.08 7.30
CA THR A 63 3.91 1.24 7.32
C THR A 63 3.51 2.44 8.16
N LEU A 64 2.29 2.95 7.95
CA LEU A 64 1.75 4.04 8.76
C LEU A 64 1.39 3.54 10.16
N THR A 65 1.79 4.28 11.19
CA THR A 65 1.55 3.97 12.60
C THR A 65 1.57 5.26 13.44
N ASP A 66 1.02 5.22 14.63
CA ASP A 66 1.11 6.28 15.65
C ASP A 66 2.21 6.03 16.69
N ALA A 67 2.94 4.93 16.59
CA ALA A 67 4.07 4.54 17.44
C ALA A 67 5.39 4.51 16.65
N GLU A 68 6.54 4.37 17.33
CA GLU A 68 7.85 4.19 16.70
C GLU A 68 7.87 2.91 15.84
N LYS A 69 7.41 1.79 16.41
CA LYS A 69 7.21 0.52 15.69
C LYS A 69 5.73 0.17 15.62
N CYS A 70 5.29 -0.29 14.45
CA CYS A 70 3.91 -0.72 14.27
C CYS A 70 3.63 -2.02 15.06
N PRO A 71 2.34 -2.36 15.30
CA PRO A 71 1.97 -3.58 16.05
C PRO A 71 2.51 -4.88 15.45
N ILE A 72 2.81 -4.91 14.15
CA ILE A 72 3.38 -6.09 13.48
C ILE A 72 4.86 -6.22 13.82
N CYS A 73 5.65 -5.15 13.65
CA CYS A 73 7.09 -5.18 13.92
C CYS A 73 7.43 -5.31 15.42
N SER A 74 6.56 -4.85 16.32
CA SER A 74 6.73 -5.01 17.77
C SER A 74 6.25 -6.34 18.31
N ASN A 75 5.63 -7.19 17.50
CA ASN A 75 5.12 -8.48 17.93
C ASN A 75 6.21 -9.57 17.82
N GLU A 76 6.76 -9.98 18.94
CA GLU A 76 7.79 -11.04 19.04
C GLU A 76 7.32 -12.43 18.58
N LYS A 77 6.01 -12.64 18.43
CA LYS A 77 5.46 -13.91 17.92
C LYS A 77 5.50 -14.01 16.39
N ARG A 78 5.82 -12.92 15.71
CA ARG A 78 5.99 -12.91 14.25
C ARG A 78 7.33 -13.52 13.87
N ASP A 79 7.34 -14.13 12.71
CA ASP A 79 8.60 -14.59 12.08
C ASP A 79 9.31 -13.39 11.45
N HIS A 80 10.33 -12.90 12.13
CA HIS A 80 11.14 -11.76 11.67
C HIS A 80 12.18 -12.14 10.60
N THR A 81 12.35 -13.42 10.31
CA THR A 81 13.26 -13.90 9.24
C THR A 81 12.60 -13.92 7.87
N THR A 82 11.26 -13.78 7.82
CA THR A 82 10.48 -13.72 6.57
C THR A 82 9.89 -12.33 6.38
N ILE A 83 10.30 -11.64 5.30
CA ILE A 83 9.87 -10.28 4.98
C ILE A 83 9.04 -10.27 3.71
N MET A 84 7.78 -9.81 3.80
CA MET A 84 6.94 -9.53 2.62
C MET A 84 7.08 -8.08 2.18
N VAL A 85 7.50 -7.87 0.94
CA VAL A 85 7.69 -6.54 0.34
C VAL A 85 6.44 -6.15 -0.44
N VAL A 86 5.83 -5.04 -0.05
CA VAL A 86 4.60 -4.47 -0.66
C VAL A 86 4.82 -3.03 -1.12
N GLU A 87 4.00 -2.56 -2.05
CA GLU A 87 4.14 -1.19 -2.58
C GLU A 87 3.62 -0.12 -1.62
N ASN A 88 2.56 -0.40 -0.87
CA ASN A 88 1.93 0.57 0.02
C ASN A 88 1.28 -0.09 1.25
N THR A 89 0.89 0.72 2.24
CA THR A 89 0.26 0.25 3.48
C THR A 89 -1.10 -0.44 3.25
N ARG A 90 -1.82 -0.12 2.17
CA ARG A 90 -3.12 -0.76 1.86
C ARG A 90 -2.92 -2.21 1.43
N ASP A 91 -1.85 -2.49 0.67
CA ASP A 91 -1.48 -3.85 0.25
C ASP A 91 -1.12 -4.69 1.48
N LEU A 92 -0.32 -4.15 2.41
CA LEU A 92 -0.04 -4.77 3.69
C LEU A 92 -1.34 -5.12 4.43
N ALA A 93 -2.25 -4.15 4.56
CA ALA A 93 -3.52 -4.37 5.26
C ALA A 93 -4.40 -5.43 4.58
N ALA A 94 -4.30 -5.61 3.26
CA ALA A 94 -5.00 -6.66 2.54
C ALA A 94 -4.47 -8.06 2.91
N TYR A 95 -3.15 -8.23 3.02
CA TYR A 95 -2.55 -9.49 3.48
C TYR A 95 -2.85 -9.79 4.95
N GLU A 96 -2.76 -8.79 5.84
CA GLU A 96 -3.09 -8.96 7.26
C GLU A 96 -4.54 -9.43 7.48
N LYS A 97 -5.48 -8.97 6.66
CA LYS A 97 -6.89 -9.43 6.70
C LYS A 97 -7.04 -10.93 6.43
N THR A 98 -6.09 -11.57 5.76
CA THR A 98 -6.15 -13.02 5.54
C THR A 98 -5.94 -13.82 6.83
N GLY A 99 -5.23 -13.24 7.81
CA GLY A 99 -4.89 -13.87 9.08
C GLY A 99 -3.98 -15.10 8.95
N LYS A 100 -3.30 -15.26 7.82
CA LYS A 100 -2.47 -16.45 7.50
C LYS A 100 -0.98 -16.15 7.38
N TYR A 101 -0.62 -14.91 7.18
CA TYR A 101 0.78 -14.52 7.08
C TYR A 101 1.36 -14.26 8.47
N GLU A 102 2.44 -14.94 8.80
CA GLU A 102 3.07 -14.88 10.12
C GLU A 102 4.37 -14.07 10.13
N GLY A 103 4.90 -13.70 8.96
CA GLY A 103 6.10 -12.89 8.83
C GLY A 103 5.87 -11.40 9.06
N VAL A 104 6.89 -10.60 8.78
CA VAL A 104 6.86 -9.13 8.84
C VAL A 104 6.87 -8.52 7.45
N TYR A 105 6.67 -7.21 7.36
CA TYR A 105 6.52 -6.50 6.07
C TYR A 105 7.63 -5.47 5.85
N HIS A 106 7.77 -5.05 4.59
CA HIS A 106 8.46 -3.85 4.19
C HIS A 106 7.65 -3.11 3.14
N VAL A 107 7.34 -1.82 3.40
CA VAL A 107 6.52 -0.98 2.53
C VAL A 107 7.43 -0.06 1.73
N LEU A 108 7.40 -0.20 0.40
CA LEU A 108 8.24 0.55 -0.53
C LEU A 108 7.79 2.01 -0.73
N HIS A 109 6.52 2.31 -0.52
CA HIS A 109 5.86 3.58 -0.84
C HIS A 109 5.94 3.97 -2.32
N GLY A 110 5.89 2.98 -3.22
CA GLY A 110 5.87 3.15 -4.67
C GLY A 110 6.40 1.94 -5.41
N ALA A 111 6.51 2.11 -6.70
CA ALA A 111 7.12 1.15 -7.62
C ALA A 111 8.05 1.88 -8.59
N ILE A 112 9.06 1.20 -9.11
CA ILE A 112 9.97 1.73 -10.13
C ILE A 112 9.16 1.96 -11.40
N SER A 113 9.12 3.20 -11.87
CA SER A 113 8.43 3.60 -13.10
C SER A 113 9.29 4.55 -13.91
N PRO A 114 10.05 4.05 -14.89
CA PRO A 114 10.88 4.91 -15.75
C PRO A 114 10.06 5.97 -16.51
N MET A 115 8.82 5.64 -16.86
CA MET A 115 7.91 6.57 -17.56
C MET A 115 7.51 7.78 -16.68
N LEU A 116 7.43 7.57 -15.36
CA LEU A 116 7.12 8.63 -14.39
C LEU A 116 8.38 9.23 -13.76
N GLY A 117 9.58 8.81 -14.18
CA GLY A 117 10.84 9.24 -13.62
C GLY A 117 11.12 8.70 -12.20
N ILE A 118 10.38 7.68 -11.76
CA ILE A 118 10.54 7.08 -10.43
C ILE A 118 11.59 5.97 -10.51
N GLY A 119 12.72 6.19 -9.86
CA GLY A 119 13.84 5.26 -9.79
C GLY A 119 13.90 4.50 -8.46
N PRO A 120 14.89 3.61 -8.30
CA PRO A 120 15.09 2.82 -7.08
C PRO A 120 15.35 3.68 -5.82
N ASN A 121 15.84 4.91 -5.98
CA ASN A 121 16.13 5.83 -4.88
C ASN A 121 14.91 6.63 -4.41
N ASP A 122 13.82 6.61 -5.17
CA ASP A 122 12.60 7.33 -4.87
C ASP A 122 11.61 6.51 -4.04
N ILE A 123 11.93 5.22 -3.84
CA ILE A 123 11.17 4.27 -3.02
C ILE A 123 12.04 3.74 -1.88
N ARG A 124 11.43 3.10 -0.87
CA ARG A 124 12.13 2.59 0.33
C ARG A 124 12.96 1.31 0.08
N LEU A 125 13.65 1.26 -1.05
CA LEU A 125 14.47 0.11 -1.43
C LEU A 125 15.83 0.08 -0.71
N LYS A 126 16.43 1.25 -0.48
CA LYS A 126 17.69 1.36 0.28
C LYS A 126 17.52 0.83 1.70
N GLU A 127 16.42 1.19 2.33
CA GLU A 127 16.08 0.75 3.68
C GLU A 127 15.78 -0.77 3.73
N LEU A 128 15.16 -1.31 2.68
CA LEU A 128 15.02 -2.76 2.54
C LEU A 128 16.40 -3.44 2.54
N MET A 129 17.32 -2.97 1.69
CA MET A 129 18.67 -3.56 1.60
C MET A 129 19.46 -3.45 2.91
N GLN A 130 19.27 -2.39 3.68
CA GLN A 130 19.86 -2.26 5.02
C GLN A 130 19.29 -3.30 5.98
N ARG A 131 17.97 -3.53 5.94
CA ARG A 131 17.28 -4.50 6.78
C ARG A 131 17.71 -5.94 6.49
N LEU A 132 18.05 -6.25 5.23
CA LEU A 132 18.53 -7.57 4.81
C LEU A 132 19.96 -7.90 5.29
N GLN A 133 20.64 -7.01 5.98
CA GLN A 133 21.93 -7.30 6.64
C GLN A 133 21.76 -8.06 7.95
N GLY A 134 20.53 -8.16 8.47
CA GLY A 134 20.16 -8.98 9.62
C GLY A 134 19.90 -10.43 9.26
N GLU A 135 19.33 -11.17 10.20
CA GLU A 135 18.92 -12.56 10.01
C GLU A 135 17.62 -12.62 9.19
N VAL A 136 17.75 -12.76 7.87
CA VAL A 136 16.61 -12.88 6.94
C VAL A 136 16.81 -14.11 6.07
N ASP A 137 15.85 -15.02 6.10
CA ASP A 137 15.85 -16.26 5.34
C ASP A 137 15.10 -16.12 4.02
N GLU A 138 13.98 -15.38 4.03
CA GLU A 138 13.12 -15.23 2.85
C GLU A 138 12.61 -13.80 2.67
N VAL A 139 12.65 -13.35 1.42
CA VAL A 139 11.96 -12.15 0.96
C VAL A 139 10.86 -12.54 -0.03
N ILE A 140 9.60 -12.30 0.36
CA ILE A 140 8.42 -12.52 -0.50
C ILE A 140 8.09 -11.21 -1.20
N ILE A 141 8.21 -11.16 -2.51
CA ILE A 141 7.87 -9.98 -3.29
C ILE A 141 6.37 -10.00 -3.60
N ALA A 142 5.63 -9.04 -3.05
CA ALA A 142 4.19 -8.90 -3.20
C ALA A 142 3.82 -7.52 -3.80
N THR A 143 4.61 -7.07 -4.79
CA THR A 143 4.26 -5.91 -5.61
C THR A 143 3.11 -6.25 -6.55
N ASN A 144 2.36 -5.24 -7.01
CA ASN A 144 1.23 -5.42 -7.92
C ASN A 144 1.66 -6.11 -9.24
N SER A 145 0.69 -6.74 -9.92
CA SER A 145 0.92 -7.37 -11.23
C SER A 145 0.89 -6.37 -12.39
N SER A 146 1.18 -5.08 -12.12
CA SER A 146 1.39 -4.04 -13.12
C SER A 146 2.80 -4.11 -13.71
N LEU A 147 3.03 -3.42 -14.83
CA LEU A 147 4.36 -3.33 -15.45
C LEU A 147 5.41 -2.78 -14.45
N GLU A 148 5.05 -1.76 -13.69
CA GLU A 148 5.88 -1.14 -12.66
C GLU A 148 6.17 -2.10 -11.51
N GLY A 149 5.15 -2.83 -11.05
CA GLY A 149 5.29 -3.82 -9.98
C GLY A 149 6.16 -5.00 -10.40
N GLU A 150 6.03 -5.50 -11.64
CA GLU A 150 6.90 -6.54 -12.19
C GLU A 150 8.34 -6.04 -12.35
N THR A 151 8.53 -4.83 -12.88
CA THR A 151 9.85 -4.21 -13.01
C THR A 151 10.52 -4.08 -11.64
N THR A 152 9.78 -3.64 -10.63
CA THR A 152 10.25 -3.50 -9.26
C THR A 152 10.63 -4.86 -8.67
N ALA A 153 9.78 -5.89 -8.89
CA ALA A 153 10.04 -7.25 -8.43
C ALA A 153 11.33 -7.81 -9.03
N MET A 154 11.52 -7.67 -10.35
CA MET A 154 12.73 -8.13 -11.02
C MET A 154 13.98 -7.39 -10.53
N TYR A 155 13.88 -6.09 -10.31
CA TYR A 155 14.97 -5.28 -9.79
C TYR A 155 15.39 -5.73 -8.38
N ILE A 156 14.42 -5.86 -7.46
CA ILE A 156 14.64 -6.33 -6.10
C ILE A 156 15.26 -7.75 -6.10
N SER A 157 14.68 -8.66 -6.87
CA SER A 157 15.19 -10.04 -6.99
C SER A 157 16.65 -10.07 -7.44
N LYS A 158 17.02 -9.24 -8.44
CA LYS A 158 18.41 -9.16 -8.94
C LYS A 158 19.38 -8.65 -7.88
N LEU A 159 18.96 -7.73 -7.01
CA LEU A 159 19.79 -7.22 -5.93
C LEU A 159 19.97 -8.23 -4.79
N ILE A 160 18.90 -8.98 -4.46
CA ILE A 160 18.91 -9.88 -3.30
C ILE A 160 19.52 -11.25 -3.62
N LYS A 161 19.30 -11.81 -4.82
CA LYS A 161 19.83 -13.15 -5.19
C LYS A 161 21.30 -13.40 -4.85
N PRO A 162 22.23 -12.44 -5.07
CA PRO A 162 23.65 -12.67 -4.73
C PRO A 162 23.92 -12.82 -3.24
N THR A 163 23.01 -12.42 -2.35
CA THR A 163 23.16 -12.51 -0.89
C THR A 163 22.90 -13.91 -0.33
N GLY A 164 22.31 -14.80 -1.13
CA GLY A 164 21.89 -16.14 -0.70
C GLY A 164 20.52 -16.18 -0.02
N ILE A 165 19.88 -15.05 0.24
CA ILE A 165 18.52 -14.98 0.78
C ILE A 165 17.54 -15.55 -0.26
N ARG A 166 16.60 -16.38 0.19
CA ARG A 166 15.54 -16.90 -0.65
C ARG A 166 14.62 -15.77 -1.11
N VAL A 167 14.41 -15.63 -2.41
CA VAL A 167 13.49 -14.63 -2.98
C VAL A 167 12.37 -15.37 -3.67
N THR A 168 11.15 -15.10 -3.21
CA THR A 168 9.92 -15.66 -3.76
C THR A 168 8.99 -14.54 -4.23
N ARG A 169 8.00 -14.87 -5.03
CA ARG A 169 6.95 -13.95 -5.47
C ARG A 169 5.59 -14.58 -5.21
N ILE A 170 4.63 -13.74 -4.85
CA ILE A 170 3.24 -14.20 -4.77
C ILE A 170 2.81 -14.82 -6.09
N ALA A 171 2.01 -15.87 -6.02
CA ALA A 171 1.48 -16.55 -7.20
C ALA A 171 0.57 -15.61 -8.01
N SER A 172 0.65 -15.74 -9.33
CA SER A 172 -0.26 -15.09 -10.28
C SER A 172 -1.14 -16.17 -10.91
N GLY A 173 -2.43 -15.91 -11.04
CA GLY A 173 -3.32 -16.88 -11.66
C GLY A 173 -4.80 -16.50 -11.61
N VAL A 174 -5.64 -17.46 -11.95
CA VAL A 174 -7.09 -17.29 -11.98
C VAL A 174 -7.62 -17.05 -10.56
N PRO A 175 -8.43 -16.00 -10.34
CA PRO A 175 -9.02 -15.76 -9.04
C PRO A 175 -10.03 -16.86 -8.67
N VAL A 176 -10.12 -17.15 -7.37
CA VAL A 176 -11.08 -18.14 -6.86
C VAL A 176 -12.52 -17.67 -7.14
N GLY A 177 -13.31 -18.55 -7.75
CA GLY A 177 -14.69 -18.25 -8.14
C GLY A 177 -14.83 -17.54 -9.51
N GLY A 178 -13.72 -17.37 -10.25
CA GLY A 178 -13.77 -16.86 -11.61
C GLY A 178 -14.02 -17.96 -12.64
N ASP A 179 -14.88 -17.69 -13.63
CA ASP A 179 -15.06 -18.56 -14.78
C ASP A 179 -13.95 -18.33 -15.82
N LEU A 180 -13.33 -19.39 -16.31
CA LEU A 180 -12.17 -19.30 -17.21
C LEU A 180 -12.45 -18.53 -18.50
N GLU A 181 -13.68 -18.55 -19.00
CA GLU A 181 -14.06 -17.86 -20.23
C GLU A 181 -13.99 -16.32 -20.15
N TYR A 182 -14.00 -15.76 -18.92
CA TYR A 182 -13.90 -14.30 -18.69
C TYR A 182 -12.50 -13.83 -18.27
N ILE A 183 -11.55 -14.77 -18.22
CA ILE A 183 -10.17 -14.45 -17.83
C ILE A 183 -9.35 -14.11 -19.09
N ASP A 184 -8.55 -13.05 -19.00
CA ASP A 184 -7.68 -12.64 -20.10
C ASP A 184 -6.56 -13.67 -20.37
N GLU A 185 -6.06 -13.66 -21.61
CA GLU A 185 -5.07 -14.62 -22.09
C GLU A 185 -3.76 -14.62 -21.29
N VAL A 186 -3.32 -13.45 -20.81
CA VAL A 186 -2.08 -13.31 -20.05
C VAL A 186 -2.22 -13.96 -18.68
N THR A 187 -3.35 -13.74 -18.01
CA THR A 187 -3.65 -14.36 -16.71
C THR A 187 -3.78 -15.88 -16.85
N LEU A 188 -4.43 -16.38 -17.90
CA LEU A 188 -4.52 -17.83 -18.17
C LEU A 188 -3.13 -18.44 -18.44
N LEU A 189 -2.29 -17.77 -19.22
CA LEU A 189 -0.92 -18.23 -19.48
C LEU A 189 -0.11 -18.33 -18.20
N ARG A 190 -0.14 -17.29 -17.36
CA ARG A 190 0.56 -17.28 -16.05
C ARG A 190 0.06 -18.38 -15.11
N ALA A 191 -1.26 -18.63 -15.09
CA ALA A 191 -1.84 -19.73 -14.31
C ALA A 191 -1.35 -21.10 -14.80
N LEU A 192 -1.25 -21.29 -16.12
CA LEU A 192 -0.72 -22.52 -16.71
C LEU A 192 0.77 -22.73 -16.40
N GLU A 193 1.58 -21.67 -16.51
CA GLU A 193 3.02 -21.72 -16.21
C GLU A 193 3.28 -21.96 -14.71
N GLY A 194 2.47 -21.34 -13.84
CA GLY A 194 2.55 -21.45 -12.39
C GLY A 194 1.78 -22.64 -11.80
N ARG A 195 1.32 -23.61 -12.61
CA ARG A 195 0.59 -24.79 -12.12
C ARG A 195 1.40 -25.60 -11.13
N VAL A 196 0.74 -26.13 -10.13
CA VAL A 196 1.33 -26.98 -9.08
C VAL A 196 0.79 -28.39 -9.16
N ASP A 197 1.55 -29.35 -8.67
CA ASP A 197 1.08 -30.75 -8.51
C ASP A 197 0.02 -30.81 -7.40
N LEU A 198 -0.95 -31.73 -7.56
CA LEU A 198 -2.06 -31.95 -6.61
C LEU A 198 -1.74 -33.07 -5.63
#